data_5f22bc559f2e8f0255447a64762f3e5b
#
_entry.id   5f22bc559f2e8f0255447a64762f3e5b
#
_cell.length_a   1.000
_cell.length_b   1.000
_cell.length_c   1.000
_cell.angle_alpha   90.00
_cell.angle_beta   90.00
_cell.angle_gamma   90.00
#
_symmetry.space_group_name_H-M   'P 1'
#
loop_
_entity.id
_entity.type
_entity.pdbx_description
1 polymer ?
#
loop_
_entity_poly.entity_id
_entity_poly.type
_entity_poly.pdbx_seq_one_letter_code
_entity_poly.pdbx_strand_id
1 'polypeptide(L)'
;MYEVIKKGRKHNLSISCQLDLFDILVKPILVYGCVIWGSGNNDILEKVHLKFCKIILHLKATTPTCMIYGELGRYPLDIDIKLRHILYRSKLIIGKDIKLSIISYRLLYLSQNNNCHFSWLNYVESILNECGLSYVRLNQYFTSEEWLKNSVKTCLQDQF
;
A
#
# COMPACT_ATOMS: atom_id res chain seq x y z
N MET A 1 -3.35 -18.15 -3.67
CA MET A 1 -2.12 -18.09 -4.46
C MET A 1 -1.85 -19.39 -5.24
N TYR A 2 -1.64 -20.53 -4.61
CA TYR A 2 -1.34 -21.80 -5.32
C TYR A 2 -2.40 -22.23 -6.32
N GLU A 3 -3.67 -22.02 -6.04
CA GLU A 3 -4.76 -22.32 -6.99
C GLU A 3 -4.70 -21.45 -8.25
N VAL A 4 -4.31 -20.18 -8.12
CA VAL A 4 -4.10 -19.28 -9.27
C VAL A 4 -2.98 -19.82 -10.16
N ILE A 5 -1.85 -20.21 -9.56
CA ILE A 5 -0.71 -20.78 -10.28
C ILE A 5 -1.09 -22.10 -10.96
N LYS A 6 -1.77 -23.00 -10.24
CA LYS A 6 -2.21 -24.30 -10.75
C LYS A 6 -3.16 -24.15 -11.94
N LYS A 7 -4.15 -23.26 -11.84
CA LYS A 7 -5.08 -22.96 -12.94
C LYS A 7 -4.35 -22.28 -14.10
N GLY A 8 -3.44 -21.34 -13.83
CA GLY A 8 -2.64 -20.68 -14.85
C GLY A 8 -1.84 -21.67 -15.69
N ARG A 9 -1.16 -22.63 -15.06
CA ARG A 9 -0.42 -23.70 -15.73
C ARG A 9 -1.32 -24.66 -16.50
N LYS A 10 -2.43 -25.09 -15.89
CA LYS A 10 -3.38 -26.02 -16.53
C LYS A 10 -3.97 -25.46 -17.83
N HIS A 11 -4.18 -24.14 -17.90
CA HIS A 11 -4.80 -23.48 -19.05
C HIS A 11 -3.78 -22.69 -19.90
N ASN A 12 -2.47 -22.88 -19.68
CA ASN A 12 -1.39 -22.18 -20.39
C ASN A 12 -1.61 -20.66 -20.47
N LEU A 13 -2.04 -20.05 -19.36
CA LEU A 13 -2.28 -18.61 -19.31
C LEU A 13 -0.96 -17.86 -19.42
N SER A 14 -0.99 -16.74 -20.14
CA SER A 14 0.15 -15.81 -20.22
C SER A 14 0.54 -15.30 -18.83
N ILE A 15 1.79 -14.86 -18.68
CA ILE A 15 2.29 -14.27 -17.43
C ILE A 15 1.41 -13.07 -17.03
N SER A 16 1.06 -12.21 -17.98
CA SER A 16 0.17 -11.07 -17.73
C SER A 16 -1.17 -11.51 -17.12
N CYS A 17 -1.86 -12.48 -17.71
CA CYS A 17 -3.11 -13.03 -17.16
C CYS A 17 -2.95 -13.59 -15.74
N GLN A 18 -1.82 -14.24 -15.45
CA GLN A 18 -1.56 -14.78 -14.11
C GLN A 18 -1.34 -13.65 -13.10
N LEU A 19 -0.68 -12.56 -13.51
CA LEU A 19 -0.51 -11.36 -12.71
C LEU A 19 -1.84 -10.66 -12.42
N ASP A 20 -2.71 -10.52 -13.44
CA ASP A 20 -4.04 -9.95 -13.28
C ASP A 20 -4.90 -10.77 -12.31
N LEU A 21 -4.84 -12.10 -12.42
CA LEU A 21 -5.52 -12.99 -11.48
C LEU A 21 -5.00 -12.83 -10.04
N PHE A 22 -3.70 -12.63 -9.87
CA PHE A 22 -3.14 -12.34 -8.55
C PHE A 22 -3.68 -11.02 -8.01
N ASP A 23 -3.71 -9.97 -8.84
CA ASP A 23 -4.16 -8.65 -8.44
C ASP A 23 -5.66 -8.61 -8.09
N ILE A 24 -6.47 -9.41 -8.79
CA ILE A 24 -7.92 -9.45 -8.57
C ILE A 24 -8.29 -10.38 -7.41
N LEU A 25 -7.63 -11.53 -7.26
CA LEU A 25 -8.07 -12.57 -6.32
C LEU A 25 -7.22 -12.65 -5.05
N VAL A 26 -5.91 -12.44 -5.15
CA VAL A 26 -4.98 -12.67 -4.02
C VAL A 26 -4.63 -11.37 -3.32
N LYS A 27 -4.23 -10.35 -4.07
CA LYS A 27 -3.81 -9.06 -3.53
C LYS A 27 -4.85 -8.39 -2.62
N PRO A 28 -6.18 -8.36 -2.96
CA PRO A 28 -7.18 -7.77 -2.07
C PRO A 28 -7.27 -8.47 -0.71
N ILE A 29 -7.04 -9.79 -0.68
CA ILE A 29 -7.03 -10.57 0.57
C ILE A 29 -5.80 -10.20 1.39
N LEU A 30 -4.62 -10.11 0.75
CA LEU A 30 -3.36 -9.79 1.42
C LEU A 30 -3.37 -8.39 2.05
N VAL A 31 -3.99 -7.41 1.39
CA VAL A 31 -4.03 -6.03 1.87
C VAL A 31 -5.35 -5.66 2.55
N TYR A 32 -6.22 -6.66 2.83
CA TYR A 32 -7.48 -6.42 3.52
C TYR A 32 -7.24 -5.83 4.92
N GLY A 33 -7.88 -4.70 5.20
CA GLY A 33 -7.76 -4.04 6.51
C GLY A 33 -6.36 -3.51 6.84
N CYS A 34 -5.43 -3.41 5.86
CA CYS A 34 -4.05 -2.98 6.09
C CYS A 34 -3.95 -1.60 6.75
N VAL A 35 -4.94 -0.74 6.59
CA VAL A 35 -5.01 0.58 7.26
C VAL A 35 -5.08 0.49 8.79
N ILE A 36 -5.39 -0.69 9.34
CA ILE A 36 -5.44 -0.93 10.78
C ILE A 36 -4.13 -1.57 11.27
N TRP A 37 -3.62 -2.58 10.55
CA TRP A 37 -2.47 -3.38 10.98
C TRP A 37 -1.19 -3.12 10.17
N GLY A 38 -1.28 -2.48 9.01
CA GLY A 38 -0.18 -2.33 8.04
C GLY A 38 0.81 -1.21 8.36
N SER A 39 0.75 -0.57 9.52
CA SER A 39 1.70 0.47 9.96
C SER A 39 3.03 -0.10 10.49
N GLY A 40 3.21 -1.41 10.43
CA GLY A 40 4.42 -2.11 10.87
C GLY A 40 5.20 -2.73 9.73
N ASN A 41 5.95 -3.79 10.05
CA ASN A 41 6.73 -4.55 9.07
C ASN A 41 5.82 -5.43 8.20
N ASN A 42 5.84 -5.17 6.89
CA ASN A 42 5.06 -5.88 5.88
C ASN A 42 5.85 -6.98 5.14
N ASP A 43 7.04 -7.35 5.63
CA ASP A 43 7.94 -8.32 4.99
C ASP A 43 7.29 -9.66 4.66
N ILE A 44 6.36 -10.12 5.50
CA ILE A 44 5.66 -11.39 5.28
C ILE A 44 4.80 -11.32 4.02
N LEU A 45 4.09 -10.22 3.82
CA LEU A 45 3.25 -10.01 2.63
C LEU A 45 4.11 -9.91 1.38
N GLU A 46 5.22 -9.18 1.49
CA GLU A 46 6.18 -9.02 0.41
C GLU A 46 6.81 -10.37 0.02
N LYS A 47 7.16 -11.23 0.98
CA LYS A 47 7.63 -12.60 0.72
C LYS A 47 6.61 -13.43 -0.04
N VAL A 48 5.31 -13.29 0.27
CA VAL A 48 4.23 -13.99 -0.46
C VAL A 48 4.15 -13.50 -1.91
N HIS A 49 4.20 -12.18 -2.13
CA HIS A 49 4.19 -11.58 -3.45
C HIS A 49 5.40 -12.00 -4.29
N LEU A 50 6.61 -11.86 -3.73
CA LEU A 50 7.85 -12.29 -4.40
C LEU A 50 7.85 -13.79 -4.72
N LYS A 51 7.37 -14.63 -3.80
CA LYS A 51 7.26 -16.07 -4.06
C LYS A 51 6.34 -16.36 -5.24
N PHE A 52 5.22 -15.65 -5.37
CA PHE A 52 4.35 -15.77 -6.51
C PHE A 52 5.07 -15.35 -7.81
N CYS A 53 5.71 -14.18 -7.82
CA CYS A 53 6.46 -13.66 -8.97
C CYS A 53 7.57 -14.63 -9.42
N LYS A 54 8.34 -15.19 -8.47
CA LYS A 54 9.39 -16.18 -8.77
C LYS A 54 8.82 -17.45 -9.40
N ILE A 55 7.68 -17.94 -8.93
CA ILE A 55 7.07 -19.15 -9.44
C ILE A 55 6.55 -18.98 -10.87
N ILE A 56 5.94 -17.85 -11.21
CA ILE A 56 5.43 -17.61 -12.57
C ILE A 56 6.55 -17.36 -13.59
N LEU A 57 7.68 -16.80 -13.16
CA LEU A 57 8.88 -16.59 -13.98
C LEU A 57 9.81 -17.81 -13.99
N HIS A 58 9.46 -18.89 -13.28
CA HIS A 58 10.32 -20.08 -13.13
C HIS A 58 11.73 -19.78 -12.59
N LEU A 59 11.86 -18.77 -11.70
CA LEU A 59 13.14 -18.34 -11.15
C LEU A 59 13.51 -19.08 -9.86
N LYS A 60 14.81 -19.11 -9.58
CA LYS A 60 15.36 -19.66 -8.33
C LYS A 60 15.01 -18.76 -7.14
N ALA A 61 14.95 -19.35 -5.95
CA ALA A 61 14.69 -18.61 -4.70
C ALA A 61 15.70 -17.50 -4.43
N THR A 62 16.94 -17.68 -4.89
CA THR A 62 18.07 -16.76 -4.71
C THR A 62 18.08 -15.55 -5.65
N THR A 63 17.17 -15.50 -6.64
CA THR A 63 17.12 -14.38 -7.59
C THR A 63 16.86 -13.05 -6.89
N PRO A 64 17.64 -11.99 -7.15
CA PRO A 64 17.48 -10.68 -6.54
C PRO A 64 16.09 -10.07 -6.81
N THR A 65 15.55 -9.39 -5.82
CA THR A 65 14.19 -8.82 -5.86
C THR A 65 14.04 -7.76 -6.95
N CYS A 66 15.04 -6.89 -7.10
CA CYS A 66 15.02 -5.80 -8.10
C CYS A 66 14.89 -6.35 -9.54
N MET A 67 15.54 -7.47 -9.84
CA MET A 67 15.43 -8.10 -11.17
C MET A 67 14.01 -8.63 -11.43
N ILE A 68 13.37 -9.20 -10.41
CA ILE A 68 12.01 -9.76 -10.53
C ILE A 68 11.00 -8.64 -10.78
N TYR A 69 11.08 -7.58 -10.02
CA TYR A 69 10.19 -6.43 -10.18
C TYR A 69 10.43 -5.69 -11.48
N GLY A 70 11.69 -5.51 -11.88
CA GLY A 70 12.04 -4.91 -13.17
C GLY A 70 11.50 -5.71 -14.36
N GLU A 71 11.65 -7.05 -14.35
CA GLU A 71 11.15 -7.92 -15.42
C GLU A 71 9.62 -7.90 -15.54
N LEU A 72 8.91 -7.82 -14.42
CA LEU A 72 7.45 -7.81 -14.40
C LEU A 72 6.84 -6.41 -14.48
N GLY A 73 7.65 -5.33 -14.44
CA GLY A 73 7.15 -3.96 -14.33
C GLY A 73 6.32 -3.73 -13.07
N ARG A 74 6.71 -4.35 -11.95
CA ARG A 74 5.96 -4.31 -10.70
C ARG A 74 6.73 -3.61 -9.59
N TYR A 75 5.98 -3.27 -8.56
CA TYR A 75 6.49 -2.64 -7.36
C TYR A 75 6.12 -3.45 -6.12
N PRO A 76 6.83 -3.26 -4.98
CA PRO A 76 6.50 -3.87 -3.71
C PRO A 76 5.05 -3.58 -3.26
N LEU A 77 4.43 -4.54 -2.57
CA LEU A 77 3.11 -4.35 -1.97
C LEU A 77 3.10 -3.27 -0.89
N ASP A 78 4.24 -2.97 -0.29
CA ASP A 78 4.38 -1.92 0.70
C ASP A 78 3.96 -0.54 0.16
N ILE A 79 4.23 -0.26 -1.12
CA ILE A 79 3.77 0.96 -1.79
C ILE A 79 2.24 1.05 -1.80
N ASP A 80 1.56 -0.05 -2.12
CA ASP A 80 0.09 -0.09 -2.09
C ASP A 80 -0.47 0.06 -0.67
N ILE A 81 0.20 -0.51 0.32
CA ILE A 81 -0.20 -0.40 1.73
C ILE A 81 -0.04 1.05 2.21
N LYS A 82 1.12 1.68 1.96
CA LYS A 82 1.37 3.09 2.27
C LYS A 82 0.32 3.99 1.62
N LEU A 83 0.05 3.77 0.33
CA LEU A 83 -0.95 4.54 -0.41
C LEU A 83 -2.35 4.40 0.19
N ARG A 84 -2.75 3.21 0.63
CA ARG A 84 -4.05 2.98 1.29
C ARG A 84 -4.17 3.75 2.61
N HIS A 85 -3.10 3.84 3.40
CA HIS A 85 -3.09 4.64 4.62
C HIS A 85 -3.32 6.13 4.32
N ILE A 86 -2.67 6.68 3.31
CA ILE A 86 -2.84 8.08 2.90
C ILE A 86 -4.27 8.34 2.40
N LEU A 87 -4.81 7.45 1.54
CA LEU A 87 -6.17 7.57 1.04
C LEU A 87 -7.23 7.37 2.14
N TYR A 88 -6.96 6.54 3.13
CA TYR A 88 -7.86 6.43 4.28
C TYR A 88 -7.87 7.70 5.11
N ARG A 89 -6.68 8.29 5.38
CA ARG A 89 -6.58 9.59 6.06
C ARG A 89 -7.31 10.69 5.28
N SER A 90 -7.17 10.75 3.95
CA SER A 90 -7.88 11.76 3.15
C SER A 90 -9.39 11.67 3.30
N LYS A 91 -9.95 10.45 3.32
CA LYS A 91 -11.38 10.22 3.57
C LYS A 91 -11.82 10.65 4.97
N LEU A 92 -10.97 10.50 5.98
CA LEU A 92 -11.27 10.96 7.34
C LEU A 92 -11.27 12.50 7.44
N ILE A 93 -10.43 13.18 6.66
CA ILE A 93 -10.37 14.65 6.61
C ILE A 93 -11.57 15.23 5.87
N ILE A 94 -11.90 14.69 4.68
CA ILE A 94 -12.98 15.18 3.83
C ILE A 94 -14.36 14.83 4.39
N GLY A 95 -14.45 13.74 5.15
CA GLY A 95 -15.71 13.21 5.65
C GLY A 95 -16.48 14.20 6.50
N LYS A 96 -17.72 14.50 6.07
CA LYS A 96 -18.64 15.41 6.77
C LYS A 96 -19.59 14.67 7.71
N ASP A 97 -19.72 13.34 7.56
CA ASP A 97 -20.62 12.54 8.34
C ASP A 97 -20.15 12.38 9.79
N ILE A 98 -21.10 12.26 10.73
CA ILE A 98 -20.83 11.96 12.14
C ILE A 98 -20.55 10.45 12.30
N LYS A 99 -19.51 9.97 11.64
CA LYS A 99 -19.05 8.58 11.81
C LYS A 99 -18.02 8.51 12.92
N LEU A 100 -18.08 7.46 13.71
CA LEU A 100 -17.17 7.24 14.84
C LEU A 100 -15.69 7.33 14.41
N SER A 101 -15.35 6.81 13.24
CA SER A 101 -13.98 6.89 12.68
C SER A 101 -13.50 8.32 12.46
N ILE A 102 -14.37 9.22 12.00
CA ILE A 102 -14.04 10.64 11.77
C ILE A 102 -13.88 11.37 13.10
N ILE A 103 -14.78 11.11 14.05
CA ILE A 103 -14.71 11.68 15.39
C ILE A 103 -13.42 11.23 16.08
N SER A 104 -13.13 9.94 16.04
CA SER A 104 -11.90 9.37 16.61
C SER A 104 -10.65 9.99 15.98
N TYR A 105 -10.61 10.15 14.65
CA TYR A 105 -9.49 10.79 13.96
C TYR A 105 -9.30 12.24 14.44
N ARG A 106 -10.38 13.03 14.56
CA ARG A 106 -10.30 14.41 15.05
C ARG A 106 -9.78 14.49 16.48
N LEU A 107 -10.25 13.59 17.35
CA LEU A 107 -9.76 13.51 18.73
C LEU A 107 -8.28 13.12 18.78
N LEU A 108 -7.85 12.12 17.98
CA LEU A 108 -6.46 11.72 17.88
C LEU A 108 -5.56 12.85 17.38
N TYR A 109 -5.99 13.60 16.37
CA TYR A 109 -5.25 14.74 15.84
C TYR A 109 -5.10 15.87 16.87
N LEU A 110 -6.15 16.20 17.60
CA LEU A 110 -6.11 17.18 18.68
C LEU A 110 -5.22 16.73 19.85
N SER A 111 -5.27 15.44 20.19
CA SER A 111 -4.45 14.87 21.27
C SER A 111 -2.96 14.82 20.91
N GLN A 112 -2.62 14.64 19.63
CA GLN A 112 -1.23 14.65 19.17
C GLN A 112 -0.57 16.02 19.41
N ASN A 113 -1.31 17.11 19.26
CA ASN A 113 -0.83 18.45 19.58
C ASN A 113 -0.52 18.63 21.09
N ASN A 114 -1.05 17.76 21.95
CA ASN A 114 -0.82 17.73 23.40
C ASN A 114 0.23 16.67 23.82
N ASN A 115 1.23 16.37 22.96
CA ASN A 115 2.31 15.41 23.21
C ASN A 115 1.88 13.93 23.34
N CYS A 116 0.68 13.55 22.92
CA CYS A 116 0.29 12.16 22.81
C CYS A 116 0.71 11.58 21.46
N HIS A 117 1.61 10.60 21.47
CA HIS A 117 2.10 9.98 20.23
C HIS A 117 1.27 8.75 19.86
N PHE A 118 0.58 8.82 18.72
CA PHE A 118 -0.17 7.69 18.17
C PHE A 118 0.58 7.05 17.00
N SER A 119 0.90 5.79 17.12
CA SER A 119 1.70 5.04 16.15
C SER A 119 1.19 5.15 14.72
N TRP A 120 -0.13 5.06 14.51
CA TRP A 120 -0.73 5.18 13.17
C TRP A 120 -0.57 6.57 12.55
N LEU A 121 -0.82 7.64 13.32
CA LEU A 121 -0.66 9.01 12.82
C LEU A 121 0.81 9.28 12.47
N ASN A 122 1.74 8.90 13.34
CA ASN A 122 3.17 9.05 13.10
C ASN A 122 3.61 8.30 11.83
N TYR A 123 3.08 7.10 11.61
CA TYR A 123 3.36 6.33 10.40
C TYR A 123 2.85 7.05 9.13
N VAL A 124 1.63 7.56 9.14
CA VAL A 124 1.07 8.31 8.01
C VAL A 124 1.87 9.60 7.76
N GLU A 125 2.31 10.26 8.84
CA GLU A 125 3.16 11.46 8.75
C GLU A 125 4.55 11.15 8.18
N SER A 126 5.16 10.04 8.57
CA SER A 126 6.45 9.64 7.98
C SER A 126 6.35 9.46 6.48
N ILE A 127 5.27 8.81 5.99
CA ILE A 127 5.05 8.65 4.55
C ILE A 127 4.90 10.00 3.84
N LEU A 128 4.13 10.93 4.41
CA LEU A 128 3.97 12.27 3.82
C LEU A 128 5.28 13.04 3.80
N ASN A 129 6.09 12.93 4.85
CA ASN A 129 7.40 13.56 4.92
C ASN A 129 8.37 12.95 3.90
N GLU A 130 8.40 11.62 3.77
CA GLU A 130 9.19 10.90 2.76
C GLU A 130 8.83 11.36 1.33
N CYS A 131 7.56 11.67 1.08
CA CYS A 131 7.08 12.17 -0.22
C CYS A 131 7.20 13.70 -0.39
N GLY A 132 7.76 14.45 0.57
CA GLY A 132 7.84 15.91 0.50
C GLY A 132 6.49 16.63 0.64
N LEU A 133 5.45 15.92 1.14
CA LEU A 133 4.08 16.41 1.28
C LEU A 133 3.74 16.82 2.72
N SER A 134 4.72 17.27 3.49
CA SER A 134 4.56 17.69 4.90
C SER A 134 3.49 18.76 5.09
N TYR A 135 3.32 19.65 4.11
CA TYR A 135 2.30 20.70 4.14
C TYR A 135 0.86 20.16 4.15
N VAL A 136 0.62 19.00 3.55
CA VAL A 136 -0.69 18.31 3.59
C VAL A 136 -1.04 17.89 5.01
N ARG A 137 -0.02 17.60 5.82
CA ARG A 137 -0.20 17.34 7.25
C ARG A 137 -0.64 18.60 7.99
N LEU A 138 0.11 19.68 7.84
CA LEU A 138 -0.07 20.93 8.60
C LEU A 138 -1.39 21.61 8.27
N ASN A 139 -1.69 21.76 6.99
CA ASN A 139 -2.86 22.50 6.53
C ASN A 139 -4.12 21.63 6.44
N GLN A 140 -4.00 20.29 6.56
CA GLN A 140 -5.07 19.33 6.29
C GLN A 140 -5.79 19.58 4.93
N TYR A 141 -5.06 20.16 3.98
CA TYR A 141 -5.56 20.58 2.68
C TYR A 141 -4.77 19.89 1.56
N PHE A 142 -5.46 19.44 0.55
CA PHE A 142 -4.93 18.94 -0.71
C PHE A 142 -5.91 19.23 -1.85
N THR A 143 -5.40 19.41 -3.05
CA THR A 143 -6.17 19.86 -4.21
C THR A 143 -7.29 18.87 -4.56
N SER A 144 -6.98 17.57 -4.63
CA SER A 144 -7.93 16.50 -4.86
C SER A 144 -7.37 15.17 -4.32
N GLU A 145 -8.28 14.19 -4.04
CA GLU A 145 -7.86 12.85 -3.63
C GLU A 145 -7.04 12.16 -4.72
N GLU A 146 -7.39 12.39 -5.99
CA GLU A 146 -6.69 11.83 -7.14
C GLU A 146 -5.27 12.40 -7.29
N TRP A 147 -5.12 13.71 -7.14
CA TRP A 147 -3.82 14.36 -7.13
C TRP A 147 -2.94 13.80 -6.00
N LEU A 148 -3.46 13.70 -4.78
CA LEU A 148 -2.72 13.17 -3.63
C LEU A 148 -2.29 11.71 -3.89
N LYS A 149 -3.19 10.88 -4.41
CA LYS A 149 -2.92 9.50 -4.78
C LYS A 149 -1.77 9.40 -5.78
N ASN A 150 -1.82 10.19 -6.85
CA ASN A 150 -0.81 10.14 -7.91
C ASN A 150 0.54 10.66 -7.40
N SER A 151 0.57 11.78 -6.67
CA SER A 151 1.80 12.36 -6.13
C SER A 151 2.50 11.39 -5.17
N VAL A 152 1.78 10.79 -4.23
CA VAL A 152 2.35 9.82 -3.29
C VAL A 152 2.81 8.55 -4.03
N LYS A 153 2.00 8.04 -4.96
CA LYS A 153 2.34 6.85 -5.72
C LYS A 153 3.62 7.04 -6.53
N THR A 154 3.72 8.12 -7.30
CA THR A 154 4.91 8.42 -8.10
C THR A 154 6.15 8.56 -7.21
N CYS A 155 6.06 9.34 -6.14
CA CYS A 155 7.19 9.52 -5.23
C CYS A 155 7.69 8.19 -4.63
N LEU A 156 6.79 7.33 -4.16
CA LEU A 156 7.15 6.02 -3.60
C LEU A 156 7.70 5.05 -4.66
N GLN A 157 7.26 5.18 -5.92
CA GLN A 157 7.77 4.39 -7.03
C GLN A 157 9.18 4.84 -7.45
N ASP A 158 9.44 6.14 -7.43
CA ASP A 158 10.75 6.73 -7.79
C ASP A 158 11.84 6.44 -6.74
N GLN A 159 11.45 6.12 -5.51
CA GLN A 159 12.38 5.72 -4.43
C GLN A 159 12.78 4.25 -4.49
N PHE A 160 12.09 3.43 -5.29
CA PHE A 160 12.34 1.99 -5.44
C PHE A 160 13.25 1.67 -6.60
#